data_80aca45d8a2290c1f63c082362507173
#
_entry.id   80aca45d8a2290c1f63c082362507173
#
_cell.length_a   1.000
_cell.length_b   1.000
_cell.length_c   1.000
_cell.angle_alpha   90.00
_cell.angle_beta   90.00
_cell.angle_gamma   90.00
#
_symmetry.space_group_name_H-M   'P 1'
#
loop_
_entity.id
_entity.type
_entity.pdbx_description
1 polymer ?
#
loop_
_entity_poly.entity_id
_entity_poly.type
_entity_poly.pdbx_seq_one_letter_code
_entity_poly.pdbx_strand_id
1 'polypeptide(L)'
;ENTGTITNSYTTGTVNATEYRTCGGVCGENTGTITNSYNTGSVVAGTYCTGDSCGGVCGRNEGTIRNVFNSGTLSHDSDRVYLGGLCGTNTSGATLEYGYNIGKLNAEGAALLFSGGVCVTPQGSISHCWYNSDVFGGNAFAAGEADRETVEGKNTAAFASGEVAYLLGEAWGQDLENGQENPTLGGVKVYENKIYSRCDAGDTPTLVYSNTKEADMI
;
A
#
# COMPACT_ATOMS: atom_id res chain seq x y z
N GLU A 1 11.24 3.67 17.07
CA GLU A 1 10.91 5.07 16.74
C GLU A 1 11.91 5.63 15.74
N ASN A 2 11.42 6.38 14.73
CA ASN A 2 12.24 7.07 13.73
C ASN A 2 12.02 8.57 13.86
N THR A 3 13.07 9.32 14.20
CA THR A 3 13.09 10.79 14.23
C THR A 3 13.91 11.41 13.09
N GLY A 4 14.57 10.58 12.29
CA GLY A 4 15.43 10.94 11.16
C GLY A 4 14.87 10.43 9.83
N THR A 5 15.72 9.74 9.06
CA THR A 5 15.37 9.21 7.75
C THR A 5 15.66 7.72 7.66
N ILE A 6 14.66 6.94 7.29
CA ILE A 6 14.79 5.55 6.86
C ILE A 6 14.60 5.54 5.33
N THR A 7 15.59 5.03 4.61
CA THR A 7 15.52 4.94 3.15
C THR A 7 16.10 3.63 2.65
N ASN A 8 15.57 3.13 1.52
CA ASN A 8 16.04 1.92 0.84
C ASN A 8 16.18 0.72 1.79
N SER A 9 15.24 0.59 2.73
CA SER A 9 15.28 -0.39 3.80
C SER A 9 14.12 -1.38 3.70
N TYR A 10 14.35 -2.60 4.14
CA TYR A 10 13.27 -3.61 4.07
C TYR A 10 13.31 -4.60 5.21
N THR A 11 12.18 -5.23 5.45
CA THR A 11 12.01 -6.32 6.41
C THR A 11 11.49 -7.56 5.70
N THR A 12 12.12 -8.70 5.96
CA THR A 12 11.72 -10.03 5.46
C THR A 12 11.36 -11.01 6.58
N GLY A 13 11.72 -10.66 7.82
CA GLY A 13 11.49 -11.48 9.02
C GLY A 13 10.11 -11.23 9.64
N THR A 14 9.84 -11.88 10.76
CA THR A 14 8.63 -11.66 11.54
C THR A 14 8.87 -10.56 12.58
N VAL A 15 8.01 -9.55 12.57
CA VAL A 15 7.89 -8.54 13.63
C VAL A 15 6.77 -8.99 14.57
N ASN A 16 7.13 -9.35 15.80
CA ASN A 16 6.18 -9.78 16.83
C ASN A 16 6.06 -8.69 17.90
N ALA A 17 4.88 -8.09 17.99
CA ALA A 17 4.60 -6.93 18.86
C ALA A 17 3.60 -7.27 19.97
N THR A 18 3.76 -8.42 20.62
CA THR A 18 2.79 -8.93 21.62
C THR A 18 2.59 -8.02 22.82
N GLU A 19 3.55 -7.15 23.14
CA GLU A 19 3.50 -6.25 24.31
C GLU A 19 3.46 -4.76 23.95
N TYR A 20 3.39 -4.40 22.66
CA TYR A 20 3.48 -3.01 22.21
C TYR A 20 2.18 -2.53 21.59
N ARG A 21 1.91 -1.22 21.74
CA ARG A 21 0.70 -0.56 21.20
C ARG A 21 0.77 -0.30 19.72
N THR A 22 1.98 0.01 19.21
CA THR A 22 2.22 0.34 17.80
C THR A 22 3.23 -0.63 17.21
N CYS A 23 2.96 -1.16 16.04
CA CYS A 23 3.90 -2.01 15.33
C CYS A 23 3.83 -1.76 13.81
N GLY A 24 4.98 -1.93 13.17
CA GLY A 24 5.10 -1.85 11.71
C GLY A 24 6.27 -2.66 11.23
N GLY A 25 6.18 -3.17 10.01
CA GLY A 25 7.23 -3.98 9.43
C GLY A 25 8.56 -3.24 9.28
N VAL A 26 8.53 -1.94 9.02
CA VAL A 26 9.72 -1.09 8.92
C VAL A 26 9.91 -0.25 10.16
N CYS A 27 8.85 0.34 10.69
CA CYS A 27 8.93 1.25 11.83
C CYS A 27 7.67 1.18 12.70
N GLY A 28 7.80 1.17 14.02
CA GLY A 28 6.66 1.29 14.95
C GLY A 28 6.08 2.71 14.90
N GLU A 29 6.89 3.73 15.18
CA GLU A 29 6.50 5.15 15.19
C GLU A 29 7.46 5.98 14.34
N ASN A 30 6.91 6.84 13.46
CA ASN A 30 7.66 7.71 12.56
C ASN A 30 7.29 9.16 12.76
N THR A 31 8.21 9.98 13.26
CA THR A 31 8.13 11.44 13.29
C THR A 31 9.01 12.09 12.23
N GLY A 32 9.87 11.32 11.58
CA GLY A 32 10.78 11.73 10.52
C GLY A 32 10.28 11.33 9.12
N THR A 33 11.15 10.74 8.32
CA THR A 33 10.85 10.34 6.94
C THR A 33 11.14 8.86 6.73
N ILE A 34 10.21 8.14 6.08
CA ILE A 34 10.41 6.80 5.54
C ILE A 34 10.20 6.87 4.04
N THR A 35 11.19 6.45 3.25
CA THR A 35 11.06 6.45 1.79
C THR A 35 11.73 5.23 1.15
N ASN A 36 11.21 4.80 -0.02
CA ASN A 36 11.74 3.70 -0.81
C ASN A 36 11.97 2.42 0.03
N SER A 37 11.04 2.12 0.92
CA SER A 37 11.20 1.05 1.91
C SER A 37 9.99 0.13 1.93
N TYR A 38 10.19 -1.13 2.33
CA TYR A 38 9.09 -2.09 2.23
C TYR A 38 9.16 -3.21 3.27
N ASN A 39 8.04 -3.90 3.44
CA ASN A 39 7.93 -5.12 4.23
C ASN A 39 7.42 -6.28 3.38
N THR A 40 8.13 -7.39 3.45
CA THR A 40 7.70 -8.68 2.90
C THR A 40 7.54 -9.76 3.99
N GLY A 41 7.94 -9.43 5.21
CA GLY A 41 7.82 -10.29 6.38
C GLY A 41 6.46 -10.21 7.05
N SER A 42 6.23 -11.03 8.04
CA SER A 42 4.99 -11.01 8.82
C SER A 42 5.03 -9.99 9.94
N VAL A 43 3.88 -9.34 10.21
CA VAL A 43 3.69 -8.48 11.38
C VAL A 43 2.59 -9.08 12.23
N VAL A 44 2.89 -9.41 13.49
CA VAL A 44 1.93 -9.96 14.45
C VAL A 44 1.60 -8.89 15.48
N ALA A 45 0.36 -8.38 15.42
CA ALA A 45 -0.16 -7.41 16.37
C ALA A 45 -0.57 -8.08 17.67
N GLY A 46 -0.12 -7.55 18.79
CA GLY A 46 -0.39 -8.11 20.11
C GLY A 46 -1.63 -7.53 20.80
N THR A 47 -1.87 -8.02 21.99
CA THR A 47 -3.05 -7.71 22.83
C THR A 47 -3.21 -6.22 23.18
N TYR A 48 -2.13 -5.45 23.14
CA TYR A 48 -2.12 -4.03 23.50
C TYR A 48 -2.27 -3.08 22.31
N CYS A 49 -2.42 -3.59 21.08
CA CYS A 49 -2.72 -2.77 19.89
C CYS A 49 -4.15 -2.22 19.91
N THR A 50 -4.67 -1.86 21.10
CA THR A 50 -6.00 -1.29 21.30
C THR A 50 -5.94 0.25 21.24
N GLY A 51 -6.34 0.81 20.09
CA GLY A 51 -6.39 2.28 19.89
C GLY A 51 -5.15 2.87 19.22
N ASP A 52 -4.01 2.19 19.27
CA ASP A 52 -2.83 2.45 18.46
C ASP A 52 -2.62 1.26 17.53
N SER A 53 -2.36 1.51 16.27
CA SER A 53 -2.60 0.58 15.17
C SER A 53 -1.33 -0.08 14.71
N CYS A 54 -1.44 -1.28 14.13
CA CYS A 54 -0.34 -1.95 13.46
C CYS A 54 -0.44 -1.77 11.95
N GLY A 55 0.68 -1.49 11.31
CA GLY A 55 0.78 -1.30 9.87
C GLY A 55 1.79 -2.21 9.21
N GLY A 56 1.58 -2.52 7.94
CA GLY A 56 2.54 -3.32 7.17
C GLY A 56 3.90 -2.66 7.06
N VAL A 57 3.93 -1.33 6.99
CA VAL A 57 5.16 -0.53 6.96
C VAL A 57 5.35 0.20 8.28
N CYS A 58 4.35 0.96 8.73
CA CYS A 58 4.48 1.80 9.92
C CYS A 58 3.25 1.69 10.80
N GLY A 59 3.44 1.58 12.12
CA GLY A 59 2.34 1.56 13.09
C GLY A 59 1.67 2.92 13.20
N ARG A 60 2.43 3.96 13.56
CA ARG A 60 1.98 5.33 13.72
C ARG A 60 2.88 6.30 12.96
N ASN A 61 2.28 7.08 12.07
CA ASN A 61 2.99 8.09 11.30
C ASN A 61 2.59 9.50 11.75
N GLU A 62 3.57 10.30 12.15
CA GLU A 62 3.49 11.72 12.47
C GLU A 62 4.35 12.57 11.51
N GLY A 63 5.11 11.92 10.63
CA GLY A 63 6.00 12.52 9.65
C GLY A 63 5.59 12.23 8.22
N THR A 64 6.56 11.83 7.40
CA THR A 64 6.35 11.54 5.97
C THR A 64 6.69 10.08 5.65
N ILE A 65 5.78 9.40 4.95
CA ILE A 65 6.00 8.08 4.37
C ILE A 65 5.74 8.18 2.87
N ARG A 66 6.72 7.75 2.06
CA ARG A 66 6.62 7.84 0.60
C ARG A 66 7.30 6.66 -0.09
N ASN A 67 6.74 6.22 -1.23
CA ASN A 67 7.29 5.13 -2.03
C ASN A 67 7.51 3.87 -1.17
N VAL A 68 6.45 3.31 -0.65
CA VAL A 68 6.50 2.15 0.25
C VAL A 68 5.53 1.06 -0.18
N PHE A 69 5.86 -0.19 0.13
CA PHE A 69 4.88 -1.26 -0.04
C PHE A 69 4.92 -2.29 1.08
N ASN A 70 3.83 -3.02 1.20
CA ASN A 70 3.72 -4.21 2.01
C ASN A 70 3.21 -5.39 1.17
N SER A 71 3.96 -6.48 1.18
CA SER A 71 3.51 -7.78 0.68
C SER A 71 3.47 -8.85 1.78
N GLY A 72 3.89 -8.47 2.98
CA GLY A 72 3.86 -9.34 4.14
C GLY A 72 2.46 -9.50 4.75
N THR A 73 2.25 -10.56 5.49
CA THR A 73 0.99 -10.81 6.18
C THR A 73 0.94 -10.06 7.51
N LEU A 74 -0.17 -9.36 7.76
CA LEU A 74 -0.50 -8.85 9.07
C LEU A 74 -1.48 -9.79 9.75
N SER A 75 -1.19 -10.15 11.00
CA SER A 75 -2.04 -10.99 11.84
C SER A 75 -2.11 -10.45 13.26
N HIS A 76 -2.91 -11.10 14.09
CA HIS A 76 -3.12 -10.70 15.48
C HIS A 76 -3.22 -11.92 16.39
N ASP A 77 -3.07 -11.67 17.68
CA ASP A 77 -3.28 -12.65 18.76
C ASP A 77 -4.29 -12.16 19.82
N SER A 78 -5.13 -11.17 19.47
CA SER A 78 -6.08 -10.54 20.41
C SER A 78 -7.48 -10.38 19.81
N ASP A 79 -8.46 -10.17 20.70
CA ASP A 79 -9.88 -9.95 20.31
C ASP A 79 -10.15 -8.55 19.72
N ARG A 80 -9.19 -7.64 19.80
CA ARG A 80 -9.30 -6.29 19.24
C ARG A 80 -8.17 -6.05 18.27
N VAL A 81 -8.50 -5.66 17.05
CA VAL A 81 -7.54 -5.61 15.94
C VAL A 81 -7.68 -4.31 15.18
N TYR A 82 -6.53 -3.65 14.98
CA TYR A 82 -6.37 -2.44 14.17
C TYR A 82 -5.22 -2.67 13.19
N LEU A 83 -5.53 -3.17 11.99
CA LEU A 83 -4.54 -3.52 10.97
C LEU A 83 -4.66 -2.62 9.74
N GLY A 84 -3.65 -1.82 9.47
CA GLY A 84 -3.52 -1.05 8.23
C GLY A 84 -2.52 -1.69 7.27
N GLY A 85 -2.90 -1.90 6.03
CA GLY A 85 -2.03 -2.55 5.03
C GLY A 85 -0.67 -1.87 4.88
N LEU A 86 -0.62 -0.54 4.94
CA LEU A 86 0.61 0.25 4.97
C LEU A 86 0.85 0.89 6.33
N CYS A 87 -0.15 1.58 6.87
CA CYS A 87 -0.01 2.35 8.09
C CYS A 87 -1.18 2.10 9.04
N GLY A 88 -0.90 1.95 10.31
CA GLY A 88 -1.94 1.88 11.33
C GLY A 88 -2.67 3.22 11.49
N THR A 89 -1.98 4.21 11.99
CA THR A 89 -2.49 5.58 12.16
C THR A 89 -1.63 6.59 11.40
N ASN A 90 -2.23 7.36 10.52
CA ASN A 90 -1.61 8.53 9.87
C ASN A 90 -2.18 9.78 10.53
N THR A 91 -1.43 10.41 11.42
CA THR A 91 -1.93 11.51 12.27
C THR A 91 -2.14 12.80 11.49
N SER A 92 -2.86 13.76 12.08
CA SER A 92 -3.05 15.09 11.51
C SER A 92 -1.70 15.77 11.23
N GLY A 93 -1.52 16.27 10.01
CA GLY A 93 -0.27 16.86 9.53
C GLY A 93 0.74 15.87 8.93
N ALA A 94 0.56 14.57 9.14
CA ALA A 94 1.40 13.55 8.52
C ALA A 94 1.03 13.27 7.06
N THR A 95 1.98 12.72 6.30
CA THR A 95 1.80 12.37 4.88
C THR A 95 2.11 10.90 4.63
N LEU A 96 1.25 10.22 3.88
CA LEU A 96 1.46 8.88 3.32
C LEU A 96 1.14 8.92 1.83
N GLU A 97 2.12 8.67 0.97
CA GLU A 97 1.91 8.78 -0.47
C GLU A 97 2.73 7.78 -1.29
N TYR A 98 2.20 7.44 -2.47
CA TYR A 98 2.83 6.55 -3.43
C TYR A 98 3.19 5.19 -2.84
N GLY A 99 2.18 4.49 -2.34
CA GLY A 99 2.39 3.18 -1.74
C GLY A 99 1.34 2.15 -2.13
N TYR A 100 1.65 0.87 -1.91
CA TYR A 100 0.65 -0.17 -2.11
C TYR A 100 0.76 -1.31 -1.10
N ASN A 101 -0.37 -1.99 -0.87
CA ASN A 101 -0.47 -3.20 -0.07
C ASN A 101 -1.05 -4.36 -0.88
N ILE A 102 -0.30 -5.44 -0.97
CA ILE A 102 -0.76 -6.75 -1.48
C ILE A 102 -0.67 -7.84 -0.40
N GLY A 103 -0.28 -7.46 0.81
CA GLY A 103 -0.21 -8.35 1.95
C GLY A 103 -1.60 -8.69 2.51
N LYS A 104 -1.74 -9.91 3.01
CA LYS A 104 -2.98 -10.36 3.64
C LYS A 104 -3.16 -9.71 5.01
N LEU A 105 -4.35 -9.20 5.28
CA LEU A 105 -4.77 -8.76 6.60
C LEU A 105 -5.60 -9.88 7.24
N ASN A 106 -4.97 -10.68 8.09
CA ASN A 106 -5.61 -11.82 8.74
C ASN A 106 -6.18 -11.40 10.10
N ALA A 107 -7.46 -11.13 10.12
CA ALA A 107 -8.19 -10.67 11.29
C ALA A 107 -9.30 -11.65 11.73
N GLU A 108 -9.19 -12.91 11.32
CA GLU A 108 -10.17 -13.95 11.66
C GLU A 108 -10.21 -14.19 13.17
N GLY A 109 -11.41 -14.26 13.72
CA GLY A 109 -11.64 -14.55 15.14
C GLY A 109 -11.62 -13.32 16.06
N ALA A 110 -11.31 -12.12 15.56
CA ALA A 110 -11.37 -10.91 16.36
C ALA A 110 -12.82 -10.50 16.67
N ALA A 111 -13.10 -10.18 17.93
CA ALA A 111 -14.41 -9.68 18.37
C ALA A 111 -14.68 -8.24 17.91
N LEU A 112 -13.62 -7.42 17.78
CA LEU A 112 -13.65 -6.06 17.26
C LEU A 112 -12.55 -5.92 16.21
N LEU A 113 -12.97 -5.66 14.97
CA LEU A 113 -12.10 -5.55 13.82
C LEU A 113 -12.18 -4.14 13.22
N PHE A 114 -11.01 -3.49 13.17
CA PHE A 114 -10.81 -2.28 12.38
C PHE A 114 -9.63 -2.52 11.46
N SER A 115 -9.89 -2.81 10.20
CA SER A 115 -8.83 -2.98 9.20
C SER A 115 -9.11 -2.16 7.96
N GLY A 116 -8.04 -1.60 7.41
CA GLY A 116 -8.03 -0.86 6.17
C GLY A 116 -6.96 -1.38 5.23
N GLY A 117 -7.28 -1.51 3.95
CA GLY A 117 -6.33 -1.96 2.94
C GLY A 117 -5.07 -1.10 2.85
N VAL A 118 -5.19 0.19 3.22
CA VAL A 118 -4.11 1.17 3.28
C VAL A 118 -3.83 1.61 4.71
N CYS A 119 -4.84 2.16 5.39
CA CYS A 119 -4.65 2.77 6.72
C CYS A 119 -5.89 2.55 7.60
N VAL A 120 -5.70 2.39 8.91
CA VAL A 120 -6.84 2.30 9.84
C VAL A 120 -7.40 3.68 10.14
N THR A 121 -6.54 4.60 10.61
CA THR A 121 -6.95 5.94 11.07
C THR A 121 -6.31 7.03 10.20
N PRO A 122 -7.02 7.51 9.15
CA PRO A 122 -6.46 8.40 8.14
C PRO A 122 -6.71 9.88 8.47
N GLN A 123 -6.11 10.40 9.54
CA GLN A 123 -6.28 11.80 9.96
C GLN A 123 -5.44 12.81 9.16
N GLY A 124 -4.29 12.35 8.62
CA GLY A 124 -3.38 13.13 7.79
C GLY A 124 -3.66 12.98 6.29
N SER A 125 -2.77 13.53 5.48
CA SER A 125 -2.83 13.39 4.02
C SER A 125 -2.47 11.97 3.59
N ILE A 126 -3.33 11.35 2.77
CA ILE A 126 -3.06 10.05 2.12
C ILE A 126 -3.45 10.19 0.65
N SER A 127 -2.54 9.85 -0.25
CA SER A 127 -2.75 9.93 -1.69
C SER A 127 -1.90 8.93 -2.46
N HIS A 128 -2.35 8.55 -3.67
CA HIS A 128 -1.65 7.60 -4.55
C HIS A 128 -1.27 6.32 -3.83
N CYS A 129 -2.23 5.75 -3.10
CA CYS A 129 -2.06 4.52 -2.35
C CYS A 129 -3.11 3.49 -2.78
N TRP A 130 -2.67 2.28 -3.10
CA TRP A 130 -3.55 1.22 -3.56
C TRP A 130 -3.40 -0.04 -2.70
N TYR A 131 -4.44 -0.86 -2.68
CA TYR A 131 -4.37 -2.19 -2.10
C TYR A 131 -4.99 -3.22 -3.03
N ASN A 132 -4.57 -4.48 -2.92
CA ASN A 132 -5.15 -5.55 -3.71
C ASN A 132 -6.51 -5.96 -3.11
N SER A 133 -7.60 -5.60 -3.80
CA SER A 133 -8.97 -5.88 -3.37
C SER A 133 -9.36 -7.35 -3.44
N ASP A 134 -8.65 -8.17 -4.23
CA ASP A 134 -8.88 -9.63 -4.23
C ASP A 134 -8.24 -10.31 -3.00
N VAL A 135 -7.24 -9.66 -2.38
CA VAL A 135 -6.57 -10.15 -1.17
C VAL A 135 -7.26 -9.63 0.10
N PHE A 136 -7.71 -8.36 0.06
CA PHE A 136 -8.46 -7.75 1.15
C PHE A 136 -9.74 -7.11 0.63
N GLY A 137 -10.87 -7.76 0.91
CA GLY A 137 -12.20 -7.37 0.41
C GLY A 137 -12.88 -6.22 1.15
N GLY A 138 -12.13 -5.48 2.01
CA GLY A 138 -12.63 -4.29 2.71
C GLY A 138 -12.26 -2.99 1.97
N ASN A 139 -12.43 -1.85 2.64
CA ASN A 139 -12.10 -0.52 2.11
C ASN A 139 -10.63 -0.15 2.37
N ALA A 140 -10.15 0.90 1.71
CA ALA A 140 -8.81 1.45 1.96
C ALA A 140 -8.60 1.87 3.42
N PHE A 141 -9.68 2.35 4.06
CA PHE A 141 -9.69 2.83 5.43
C PHE A 141 -10.63 2.01 6.30
N ALA A 142 -10.32 1.91 7.60
CA ALA A 142 -11.21 1.27 8.55
C ALA A 142 -12.43 2.16 8.89
N ALA A 143 -13.37 1.60 9.65
CA ALA A 143 -14.57 2.30 10.14
C ALA A 143 -15.54 2.81 9.06
N GLY A 144 -15.50 2.21 7.84
CA GLY A 144 -16.47 2.52 6.80
C GLY A 144 -16.24 3.83 6.05
N GLU A 145 -15.06 4.44 6.19
CA GLU A 145 -14.67 5.53 5.28
C GLU A 145 -14.55 4.99 3.86
N ALA A 146 -15.20 5.68 2.92
CA ALA A 146 -15.15 5.31 1.51
C ALA A 146 -13.74 5.51 0.94
N ASP A 147 -13.40 4.70 -0.05
CA ASP A 147 -12.21 4.90 -0.86
C ASP A 147 -12.23 6.30 -1.50
N ARG A 148 -11.04 6.84 -1.75
CA ARG A 148 -10.85 8.18 -2.34
C ARG A 148 -10.27 8.02 -3.74
N GLU A 149 -10.42 9.00 -4.62
CA GLU A 149 -10.00 8.96 -6.03
C GLU A 149 -8.59 8.40 -6.27
N THR A 150 -7.63 8.68 -5.38
CA THR A 150 -6.25 8.18 -5.48
C THR A 150 -5.89 7.19 -4.37
N VAL A 151 -6.88 6.68 -3.62
CA VAL A 151 -6.69 5.73 -2.52
C VAL A 151 -7.82 4.71 -2.54
N GLU A 152 -7.63 3.63 -3.27
CA GLU A 152 -8.68 2.64 -3.54
C GLU A 152 -8.13 1.23 -3.74
N GLY A 153 -9.04 0.25 -3.76
CA GLY A 153 -8.73 -1.13 -4.12
C GLY A 153 -8.56 -1.31 -5.62
N LYS A 154 -7.52 -2.02 -6.01
CA LYS A 154 -7.31 -2.52 -7.36
C LYS A 154 -7.25 -4.04 -7.32
N ASN A 155 -7.82 -4.71 -8.31
CA ASN A 155 -7.79 -6.17 -8.37
C ASN A 155 -6.39 -6.69 -8.80
N THR A 156 -6.15 -7.98 -8.65
CA THR A 156 -4.88 -8.62 -9.02
C THR A 156 -4.51 -8.38 -10.49
N ALA A 157 -5.52 -8.33 -11.38
CA ALA A 157 -5.28 -8.09 -12.80
C ALA A 157 -4.71 -6.67 -13.06
N ALA A 158 -5.17 -5.65 -12.33
CA ALA A 158 -4.64 -4.29 -12.42
C ALA A 158 -3.19 -4.20 -11.92
N PHE A 159 -2.82 -4.96 -10.89
CA PHE A 159 -1.43 -5.08 -10.48
C PHE A 159 -0.58 -5.76 -11.56
N ALA A 160 -1.04 -6.90 -12.11
CA ALA A 160 -0.30 -7.66 -13.11
C ALA A 160 -0.19 -6.94 -14.47
N SER A 161 -1.14 -6.07 -14.82
CA SER A 161 -1.14 -5.34 -16.10
C SER A 161 -0.16 -4.18 -16.18
N GLY A 162 0.40 -3.72 -15.04
CA GLY A 162 1.22 -2.51 -14.96
C GLY A 162 0.44 -1.24 -14.65
N GLU A 163 -0.88 -1.27 -14.59
CA GLU A 163 -1.73 -0.11 -14.23
C GLU A 163 -1.27 0.51 -12.91
N VAL A 164 -1.12 -0.29 -11.86
CA VAL A 164 -0.73 0.20 -10.55
C VAL A 164 0.70 0.77 -10.57
N ALA A 165 1.64 0.16 -11.31
CA ALA A 165 2.99 0.69 -11.47
C ALA A 165 2.99 2.07 -12.14
N TYR A 166 2.16 2.25 -13.16
CA TYR A 166 1.98 3.54 -13.83
C TYR A 166 1.37 4.60 -12.88
N LEU A 167 0.31 4.25 -12.16
CA LEU A 167 -0.37 5.14 -11.21
C LEU A 167 0.51 5.55 -10.01
N LEU A 168 1.44 4.70 -9.59
CA LEU A 168 2.42 4.98 -8.54
C LEU A 168 3.52 5.98 -8.97
N GLY A 169 3.69 6.20 -10.28
CA GLY A 169 4.57 7.22 -10.82
C GLY A 169 6.04 6.82 -10.92
N GLU A 170 6.93 7.81 -11.07
CA GLU A 170 8.29 7.63 -11.57
C GLU A 170 9.25 6.80 -10.69
N ALA A 171 8.99 6.71 -9.39
CA ALA A 171 9.81 5.88 -8.52
C ALA A 171 9.56 4.37 -8.71
N TRP A 172 8.52 4.03 -9.44
CA TRP A 172 8.02 2.67 -9.61
C TRP A 172 8.13 2.19 -11.05
N GLY A 173 8.24 0.88 -11.19
CA GLY A 173 8.20 0.23 -12.48
C GLY A 173 7.84 -1.23 -12.34
N GLN A 174 7.67 -1.91 -13.48
CA GLN A 174 7.28 -3.32 -13.53
C GLN A 174 7.78 -3.91 -14.85
N ASP A 175 8.47 -5.03 -14.79
CA ASP A 175 8.94 -5.72 -15.98
C ASP A 175 7.82 -6.62 -16.54
N LEU A 176 6.97 -6.02 -17.36
CA LEU A 176 5.81 -6.70 -17.95
C LEU A 176 6.22 -7.72 -19.01
N GLU A 177 7.35 -7.50 -19.70
CA GLU A 177 7.86 -8.42 -20.72
C GLU A 177 8.34 -9.76 -20.11
N ASN A 178 8.84 -9.72 -18.88
CA ASN A 178 9.24 -10.91 -18.13
C ASN A 178 8.18 -11.39 -17.13
N GLY A 179 6.95 -10.88 -17.22
CA GLY A 179 5.81 -11.35 -16.44
C GLY A 179 5.85 -10.99 -14.95
N GLN A 180 6.48 -9.88 -14.60
CA GLN A 180 6.45 -9.38 -13.23
C GLN A 180 5.03 -8.97 -12.85
N GLU A 181 4.49 -9.54 -11.78
CA GLU A 181 3.08 -9.38 -11.38
C GLU A 181 2.80 -8.12 -10.53
N ASN A 182 3.83 -7.51 -9.95
CA ASN A 182 3.65 -6.38 -9.03
C ASN A 182 4.69 -5.29 -9.26
N PRO A 183 4.36 -4.02 -8.96
CA PRO A 183 5.31 -2.92 -9.05
C PRO A 183 6.53 -3.11 -8.16
N THR A 184 7.68 -2.61 -8.61
CA THR A 184 8.92 -2.56 -7.82
C THR A 184 9.52 -1.16 -7.84
N LEU A 185 10.20 -0.80 -6.76
CA LEU A 185 10.96 0.45 -6.70
C LEU A 185 12.14 0.41 -7.66
N GLY A 186 12.25 1.44 -8.52
CA GLY A 186 13.29 1.51 -9.53
C GLY A 186 13.19 0.45 -10.64
N GLY A 187 12.03 -0.19 -10.78
CA GLY A 187 11.77 -1.19 -11.82
C GLY A 187 11.70 -0.60 -13.24
N VAL A 188 11.44 -1.47 -14.21
CA VAL A 188 11.29 -1.06 -15.62
C VAL A 188 10.09 -0.13 -15.76
N LYS A 189 10.28 1.02 -16.38
CA LYS A 189 9.22 2.03 -16.51
C LYS A 189 8.03 1.46 -17.27
N VAL A 190 6.84 1.79 -16.80
CA VAL A 190 5.56 1.45 -17.43
C VAL A 190 4.96 2.70 -18.06
N TYR A 191 4.40 2.56 -19.24
CA TYR A 191 3.71 3.60 -19.99
C TYR A 191 2.25 3.21 -20.20
N GLU A 192 1.37 4.19 -20.11
CA GLU A 192 -0.01 4.05 -20.56
C GLU A 192 -0.05 4.32 -22.06
N ASN A 193 -0.57 3.38 -22.81
CA ASN A 193 -0.78 3.49 -24.25
C ASN A 193 -2.28 3.45 -24.58
N LYS A 194 -2.68 4.17 -25.62
CA LYS A 194 -4.07 4.26 -26.07
C LYS A 194 -4.24 3.48 -27.37
N ILE A 195 -5.02 2.41 -27.32
CA ILE A 195 -5.36 1.64 -28.50
C ILE A 195 -6.78 2.01 -28.94
N TYR A 196 -6.90 2.49 -30.17
CA TYR A 196 -8.18 2.80 -30.79
C TYR A 196 -8.63 1.62 -31.67
N SER A 197 -9.84 1.12 -31.45
CA SER A 197 -10.41 0.02 -32.25
C SER A 197 -10.88 0.48 -33.64
N ARG A 198 -11.13 1.79 -33.82
CA ARG A 198 -11.49 2.45 -35.06
C ARG A 198 -10.88 3.84 -35.11
N CYS A 199 -10.64 4.34 -36.32
CA CYS A 199 -10.18 5.71 -36.56
C CYS A 199 -11.34 6.70 -36.70
N ASP A 200 -12.47 6.48 -36.02
CA ASP A 200 -13.65 7.33 -36.15
C ASP A 200 -13.66 8.41 -35.04
N ALA A 201 -14.12 9.60 -35.38
CA ALA A 201 -14.27 10.67 -34.39
C ALA A 201 -15.29 10.26 -33.30
N GLY A 202 -14.83 10.11 -32.09
CA GLY A 202 -15.65 9.69 -30.95
C GLY A 202 -15.38 8.27 -30.43
N ASP A 203 -14.43 7.53 -31.02
CA ASP A 203 -14.01 6.24 -30.49
C ASP A 203 -13.27 6.42 -29.15
N THR A 204 -13.66 5.64 -28.15
CA THR A 204 -13.01 5.65 -26.83
C THR A 204 -11.84 4.66 -26.83
N PRO A 205 -10.61 5.12 -26.57
CA PRO A 205 -9.46 4.22 -26.57
C PRO A 205 -9.51 3.20 -25.44
N THR A 206 -9.00 2.02 -25.70
CA THR A 206 -8.64 1.06 -24.66
C THR A 206 -7.27 1.44 -24.10
N LEU A 207 -7.18 1.57 -22.78
CA LEU A 207 -5.90 1.80 -22.10
C LEU A 207 -5.15 0.49 -21.97
N VAL A 208 -3.88 0.48 -22.37
CA VAL A 208 -2.98 -0.66 -22.24
C VAL A 208 -1.66 -0.18 -21.64
N TYR A 209 -1.13 -0.95 -20.72
CA TYR A 209 0.14 -0.66 -20.06
C TYR A 209 1.25 -1.54 -20.66
N SER A 210 2.40 -0.94 -20.93
CA SER A 210 3.55 -1.66 -21.48
C SER A 210 4.88 -1.01 -21.08
N ASN A 211 5.99 -1.73 -21.25
CA ASN A 211 7.33 -1.18 -21.03
C ASN A 211 7.83 -0.34 -22.21
N THR A 212 7.14 -0.36 -23.33
CA THR A 212 7.44 0.45 -24.51
C THR A 212 6.45 1.58 -24.63
N LYS A 213 6.95 2.81 -24.76
CA LYS A 213 6.12 3.95 -25.12
C LYS A 213 5.83 3.87 -26.61
N GLU A 214 4.63 3.51 -26.98
CA GLU A 214 4.19 3.62 -28.36
C GLU A 214 3.94 5.11 -28.67
N ALA A 215 4.44 5.57 -29.81
CA ALA A 215 4.00 6.86 -30.32
C ALA A 215 2.50 6.73 -30.60
N ASP A 216 1.69 7.73 -30.21
CA ASP A 216 0.28 7.77 -30.55
C ASP A 216 0.13 7.45 -32.03
N MET A 217 -0.27 6.22 -32.34
CA MET A 217 -0.56 5.84 -33.71
C MET A 217 -1.89 6.50 -34.08
N ILE A 218 -1.76 7.53 -34.90
CA ILE A 218 -2.89 8.20 -35.54
C ILE A 218 -3.38 7.35 -36.71
#